data_32763c9a72ffd6844a175202072663ca
#
_entry.id   32763c9a72ffd6844a175202072663ca
#
_cell.length_a   1.000
_cell.length_b   1.000
_cell.length_c   1.000
_cell.angle_alpha   90.00
_cell.angle_beta   90.00
_cell.angle_gamma   90.00
#
_symmetry.space_group_name_H-M   'P 1'
#
loop_
_entity.id
_entity.type
_entity.pdbx_description
1 polymer ?
#
loop_
_entity_poly.entity_id
_entity_poly.type
_entity_poly.pdbx_seq_one_letter_code
_entity_poly.pdbx_strand_id
1 'polypeptide(L)'
;MALAAEKKLKHIGETCGCADHDHDLIHDLGKRLDALWRYDQYIANAEDKPALQALWRELKRQETENIKRVKQMVAEEIKQNCF
;
A
#
# COMPACT_ATOMS: atom_id res chain seq x y z
N MET A 1 12.54 12.19 19.37
CA MET A 1 11.75 10.96 19.27
C MET A 1 10.70 11.08 18.18
N ALA A 2 10.65 10.09 17.33
CA ALA A 2 9.70 10.05 16.23
C ALA A 2 8.25 10.19 16.69
N LEU A 3 7.92 9.57 17.82
CA LEU A 3 6.55 9.60 18.36
C LEU A 3 6.04 11.00 18.67
N ALA A 4 6.90 11.88 19.19
CA ALA A 4 6.48 13.23 19.49
C ALA A 4 6.21 14.03 18.22
N ALA A 5 7.03 13.85 17.20
CA ALA A 5 6.85 14.49 15.90
C ALA A 5 5.58 13.96 15.21
N GLU A 6 5.34 12.66 15.28
CA GLU A 6 4.15 12.05 14.69
C GLU A 6 2.87 12.57 15.34
N LYS A 7 2.88 12.72 16.66
CA LYS A 7 1.71 13.27 17.38
C LYS A 7 1.43 14.73 17.00
N LYS A 8 2.47 15.53 16.80
CA LYS A 8 2.29 16.90 16.33
C LYS A 8 1.72 16.95 14.93
N LEU A 9 2.22 16.08 14.05
CA LEU A 9 1.72 16.02 12.67
C LEU A 9 0.24 15.63 12.60
N LYS A 10 -0.23 14.83 13.53
CA LYS A 10 -1.65 14.45 13.61
C LYS A 10 -2.60 15.65 13.68
N HIS A 11 -2.14 16.73 14.28
CA HIS A 11 -2.98 17.90 14.51
C HIS A 11 -2.76 19.02 13.49
N ILE A 12 -1.84 18.83 12.59
CA ILE A 12 -1.59 19.78 11.51
C ILE A 12 -2.66 19.59 10.44
N GLY A 13 -3.32 20.67 10.06
CA GLY A 13 -4.37 20.62 9.04
C GLY A 13 -5.75 20.30 9.59
N GLU A 14 -5.87 20.12 10.89
CA GLU A 14 -7.17 19.93 11.57
C GLU A 14 -7.96 18.72 11.06
N THR A 15 -7.28 17.67 10.61
CA THR A 15 -7.94 16.45 10.16
C THR A 15 -8.41 15.62 11.36
N CYS A 16 -9.52 14.93 11.20
CA CYS A 16 -9.98 13.96 12.19
C CYS A 16 -9.36 12.60 11.92
N GLY A 17 -9.42 11.69 12.91
CA GLY A 17 -8.84 10.35 12.78
C GLY A 17 -9.33 9.59 11.57
N CYS A 18 -10.61 9.69 11.23
CA CYS A 18 -11.17 9.03 10.06
C CYS A 18 -10.55 9.55 8.75
N ALA A 19 -10.43 10.88 8.63
CA ALA A 19 -9.83 11.48 7.44
C ALA A 19 -8.37 11.08 7.28
N ASP A 20 -7.63 10.97 8.38
CA ASP A 20 -6.24 10.54 8.34
C ASP A 20 -6.14 9.08 7.90
N HIS A 21 -7.01 8.21 8.38
CA HIS A 21 -7.03 6.80 7.98
C HIS A 21 -7.39 6.65 6.51
N ASP A 22 -8.35 7.43 6.02
CA ASP A 22 -8.74 7.45 4.61
C ASP A 22 -7.55 7.81 3.73
N HIS A 23 -6.87 8.88 4.07
CA HIS A 23 -5.69 9.34 3.34
C HIS A 23 -4.63 8.25 3.30
N ASP A 24 -4.32 7.68 4.46
CA ASP A 24 -3.24 6.70 4.57
C ASP A 24 -3.55 5.44 3.78
N LEU A 25 -4.77 4.94 3.86
CA LEU A 25 -5.19 3.75 3.14
C LEU A 25 -5.14 3.96 1.63
N ILE A 26 -5.67 5.07 1.15
CA ILE A 26 -5.70 5.35 -0.28
C ILE A 26 -4.28 5.61 -0.81
N HIS A 27 -3.48 6.34 -0.07
CA HIS A 27 -2.09 6.62 -0.45
C HIS A 27 -1.28 5.32 -0.52
N ASP A 28 -1.37 4.49 0.50
CA ASP A 28 -0.67 3.21 0.54
C ASP A 28 -1.14 2.28 -0.59
N LEU A 29 -2.44 2.21 -0.83
CA LEU A 29 -2.99 1.41 -1.92
C LEU A 29 -2.44 1.85 -3.28
N GLY A 30 -2.37 3.16 -3.51
CA GLY A 30 -1.79 3.71 -4.73
C GLY A 30 -0.35 3.30 -4.93
N LYS A 31 0.46 3.38 -3.87
CA LYS A 31 1.88 2.97 -3.90
C LYS A 31 2.03 1.48 -4.20
N ARG A 32 1.19 0.64 -3.61
CA ARG A 32 1.24 -0.80 -3.83
C ARG A 32 0.84 -1.18 -5.26
N LEU A 33 -0.15 -0.49 -5.81
CA LEU A 33 -0.56 -0.71 -7.20
C LEU A 33 0.56 -0.31 -8.17
N ASP A 34 1.27 0.77 -7.90
CA ASP A 34 2.44 1.18 -8.68
C ASP A 34 3.53 0.10 -8.63
N ALA A 35 3.80 -0.44 -7.44
CA ALA A 35 4.77 -1.52 -7.27
C ALA A 35 4.38 -2.76 -8.06
N LEU A 36 3.09 -3.06 -8.11
CA LEU A 36 2.61 -4.23 -8.86
C LEU A 36 2.97 -4.14 -10.34
N TRP A 37 2.80 -2.97 -10.94
CA TRP A 37 3.19 -2.73 -12.34
C TRP A 37 4.70 -2.84 -12.54
N ARG A 38 5.48 -2.37 -11.58
CA ARG A 38 6.94 -2.47 -11.65
C ARG A 38 7.40 -3.91 -11.68
N TYR A 39 6.76 -4.79 -10.93
CA TYR A 39 7.10 -6.22 -10.96
C TYR A 39 6.91 -6.81 -12.34
N ASP A 40 5.89 -6.42 -13.09
CA ASP A 40 5.69 -6.88 -14.46
C ASP A 40 6.88 -6.49 -15.34
N GLN A 41 7.37 -5.26 -15.20
CA GLN A 41 8.55 -4.80 -15.92
C GLN A 41 9.80 -5.56 -15.49
N TYR A 42 9.97 -5.79 -14.20
CA TYR A 42 11.11 -6.54 -13.66
C TYR A 42 11.12 -7.97 -14.16
N ILE A 43 9.98 -8.61 -14.23
CA ILE A 43 9.84 -9.97 -14.74
C ILE A 43 10.25 -10.00 -16.22
N ALA A 44 9.79 -9.06 -17.01
CA ALA A 44 10.16 -8.96 -18.42
C ALA A 44 11.66 -8.73 -18.60
N ASN A 45 12.24 -7.85 -17.78
CA ASN A 45 13.68 -7.58 -17.84
C ASN A 45 14.54 -8.78 -17.46
N ALA A 46 14.01 -9.69 -16.66
CA ALA A 46 14.72 -10.88 -16.18
C ALA A 46 14.44 -12.13 -17.02
N GLU A 47 14.04 -11.96 -18.25
CA GLU A 47 13.64 -13.03 -19.17
C GLU A 47 14.69 -14.14 -19.27
N ASP A 48 15.98 -13.78 -19.27
CA ASP A 48 17.10 -14.71 -19.40
C ASP A 48 17.66 -15.19 -18.06
N LYS A 49 17.02 -14.83 -16.95
CA LYS A 49 17.48 -15.17 -15.59
C LYS A 49 16.33 -15.82 -14.80
N PRO A 50 16.14 -17.13 -14.96
CA PRO A 50 14.97 -17.81 -14.37
C PRO A 50 14.82 -17.64 -12.86
N ALA A 51 15.93 -17.71 -12.12
CA ALA A 51 15.86 -17.57 -10.65
C ALA A 51 15.42 -16.16 -10.23
N LEU A 52 15.92 -15.15 -10.92
CA LEU A 52 15.53 -13.77 -10.65
C LEU A 52 14.07 -13.52 -11.03
N GLN A 53 13.67 -14.05 -12.17
CA GLN A 53 12.29 -13.94 -12.63
C GLN A 53 11.33 -14.61 -11.65
N ALA A 54 11.71 -15.77 -11.11
CA ALA A 54 10.92 -16.48 -10.11
C ALA A 54 10.78 -15.65 -8.82
N LEU A 55 11.84 -14.97 -8.40
CA LEU A 55 11.79 -14.07 -7.25
C LEU A 55 10.79 -12.95 -7.48
N TRP A 56 10.86 -12.28 -8.63
CA TRP A 56 9.93 -11.18 -8.93
C TRP A 56 8.47 -11.65 -8.96
N ARG A 57 8.22 -12.84 -9.50
CA ARG A 57 6.87 -13.41 -9.52
C ARG A 57 6.35 -13.68 -8.12
N GLU A 58 7.20 -14.19 -7.25
CA GLU A 58 6.83 -14.44 -5.85
C GLU A 58 6.54 -13.14 -5.11
N LEU A 59 7.37 -12.13 -5.28
CA LEU A 59 7.14 -10.83 -4.65
C LEU A 59 5.87 -10.16 -5.19
N LYS A 60 5.60 -10.31 -6.48
CA LYS A 60 4.36 -9.84 -7.06
C LYS A 60 3.15 -10.53 -6.44
N ARG A 61 3.23 -11.84 -6.24
CA ARG A 61 2.17 -12.60 -5.60
C ARG A 61 1.89 -12.09 -4.18
N GLN A 62 2.95 -11.89 -3.40
CA GLN A 62 2.83 -11.35 -2.05
C GLN A 62 2.21 -9.95 -2.05
N GLU A 63 2.63 -9.10 -2.97
CA GLU A 63 2.06 -7.75 -3.08
C GLU A 63 0.59 -7.78 -3.48
N THR A 64 0.20 -8.68 -4.35
CA THR A 64 -1.22 -8.88 -4.73
C THR A 64 -2.06 -9.22 -3.49
N GLU A 65 -1.55 -10.07 -2.60
CA GLU A 65 -2.24 -10.39 -1.34
C GLU A 65 -2.31 -9.18 -0.42
N ASN A 66 -1.25 -8.40 -0.34
CA ASN A 66 -1.22 -7.18 0.47
C ASN A 66 -2.26 -6.17 -0.03
N ILE A 67 -2.34 -5.98 -1.34
CA ILE A 67 -3.33 -5.10 -1.96
C ILE A 67 -4.74 -5.53 -1.61
N LYS A 68 -5.01 -6.82 -1.67
CA LYS A 68 -6.32 -7.39 -1.32
C LYS A 68 -6.68 -7.04 0.14
N ARG A 69 -5.72 -7.17 1.05
CA ARG A 69 -5.93 -6.84 2.47
C ARG A 69 -6.21 -5.35 2.67
N VAL A 70 -5.47 -4.49 1.99
CA VAL A 70 -5.69 -3.04 2.08
C VAL A 70 -7.08 -2.68 1.54
N LYS A 71 -7.47 -3.26 0.40
CA LYS A 71 -8.82 -3.04 -0.15
C LYS A 71 -9.91 -3.48 0.81
N GLN A 72 -9.71 -4.60 1.49
CA GLN A 72 -10.66 -5.09 2.49
C GLN A 72 -10.80 -4.09 3.65
N MET A 73 -9.70 -3.51 4.07
CA MET A 73 -9.72 -2.51 5.13
C MET A 73 -10.41 -1.23 4.69
N VAL A 74 -10.21 -0.79 3.46
CA VAL A 74 -10.94 0.36 2.89
C VAL A 74 -12.44 0.09 2.93
N ALA A 75 -12.86 -1.10 2.50
CA ALA A 75 -14.28 -1.48 2.51
C ALA A 75 -14.85 -1.48 3.94
N GLU A 76 -14.07 -1.96 4.90
CA GLU A 76 -14.48 -1.99 6.30
C GLU A 76 -14.64 -0.58 6.87
N GLU A 77 -13.73 0.33 6.56
CA GLU A 77 -13.83 1.72 6.99
C GLU A 77 -15.04 2.43 6.39
N ILE A 78 -15.35 2.17 5.15
CA ILE A 78 -16.54 2.69 4.48
C ILE A 78 -17.79 2.18 5.20
N LYS A 79 -17.83 0.88 5.51
CA LYS A 79 -18.94 0.24 6.17
C LYS A 79 -19.21 0.82 7.56
N GLN A 80 -18.16 1.25 8.25
CA GLN A 80 -18.25 1.85 9.57
C GLN A 80 -18.54 3.36 9.53
N ASN A 81 -18.82 3.91 8.37
CA ASN A 81 -19.03 5.35 8.16
C ASN A 81 -17.84 6.20 8.57
N CYS A 82 -16.65 5.64 8.48
CA CYS A 82 -15.42 6.35 8.82
C CYS A 82 -14.65 6.80 7.56
N PHE A 83 -15.28 6.66 6.42
CA PHE A 83 -14.59 7.02 5.15
C PHE A 83 -15.21 8.22 4.44
#